data_40327885560a9cee9615b760d81246f1
#
_entry.id   40327885560a9cee9615b760d81246f1
#
_cell.length_a   1.000
_cell.length_b   1.000
_cell.length_c   1.000
_cell.angle_alpha   90.00
_cell.angle_beta   90.00
_cell.angle_gamma   90.00
#
_symmetry.space_group_name_H-M   'P 1'
#
loop_
_entity.id
_entity.type
_entity.pdbx_description
1 polymer ?
#
loop_
_entity_poly.entity_id
_entity_poly.type
_entity_poly.pdbx_seq_one_letter_code
_entity_poly.pdbx_strand_id
1 'polypeptide(L)'
;MKKVPNYLALFLILAMAACGGSGDAPATDEAAQPAAEASAPAPASDMNLPDGVTAAMVAEGEAIFSGAGICFTCHLAGGTGGPLAPNLTDDVWLNIDGSYESIVSNIMTGVPEPKEHPGLMLPKGGTNITDEQVGAVAAYVWTLSNGG
;
A
#
# COMPACT_ATOMS: atom_id res chain seq x y z
N MET A 1 -27.84 -40.58 -9.90
CA MET A 1 -28.89 -39.71 -10.40
C MET A 1 -29.67 -39.17 -9.20
N LYS A 2 -29.36 -37.91 -8.77
CA LYS A 2 -30.09 -37.23 -7.68
C LYS A 2 -30.76 -36.00 -8.24
N LYS A 3 -32.10 -35.99 -8.20
CA LYS A 3 -32.95 -34.88 -8.65
C LYS A 3 -32.81 -33.67 -7.72
N VAL A 4 -32.62 -32.50 -8.26
CA VAL A 4 -32.73 -31.20 -7.57
C VAL A 4 -34.15 -30.67 -7.75
N PRO A 5 -34.87 -30.29 -6.70
CA PRO A 5 -36.19 -29.70 -6.82
C PRO A 5 -36.11 -28.21 -7.20
N ASN A 6 -36.95 -27.88 -8.17
CA ASN A 6 -37.17 -26.57 -8.71
C ASN A 6 -38.13 -25.80 -7.79
N TYR A 7 -37.66 -24.76 -7.09
CA TYR A 7 -38.52 -23.84 -6.35
C TYR A 7 -38.83 -22.62 -7.19
N LEU A 8 -39.96 -22.69 -7.87
CA LEU A 8 -40.61 -21.55 -8.50
C LEU A 8 -41.37 -20.80 -7.41
N ALA A 9 -40.86 -19.71 -6.90
CA ALA A 9 -41.54 -18.83 -5.96
C ALA A 9 -41.93 -17.52 -6.65
N LEU A 10 -43.18 -17.45 -6.90
CA LEU A 10 -44.06 -16.36 -7.28
C LEU A 10 -44.01 -15.24 -6.24
N PHE A 11 -43.59 -14.03 -6.58
CA PHE A 11 -43.78 -12.84 -5.75
C PHE A 11 -44.41 -11.68 -6.51
N LEU A 12 -45.61 -11.52 -6.16
CA LEU A 12 -46.59 -10.46 -6.03
C LEU A 12 -46.03 -9.03 -6.27
N ILE A 13 -46.63 -8.40 -7.28
CA ILE A 13 -46.59 -6.98 -7.59
C ILE A 13 -47.47 -6.25 -6.58
N LEU A 14 -46.90 -5.30 -5.83
CA LEU A 14 -47.64 -4.30 -5.09
C LEU A 14 -47.34 -2.91 -5.64
N ALA A 15 -48.26 -2.40 -6.43
CA ALA A 15 -48.31 -1.02 -6.87
C ALA A 15 -48.85 -0.14 -5.73
N MET A 16 -48.12 0.91 -5.37
CA MET A 16 -48.70 2.00 -4.60
C MET A 16 -48.43 3.31 -5.34
N ALA A 17 -49.56 3.97 -5.60
CA ALA A 17 -49.69 5.22 -6.36
C ALA A 17 -49.29 6.45 -5.55
N ALA A 18 -48.73 7.41 -6.26
CA ALA A 18 -48.91 8.87 -6.24
C ALA A 18 -49.06 9.58 -4.88
N CYS A 19 -48.19 10.54 -4.65
CA CYS A 19 -48.63 11.89 -4.33
C CYS A 19 -47.57 12.90 -4.81
N GLY A 20 -47.99 13.83 -5.68
CA GLY A 20 -47.21 14.97 -6.13
C GLY A 20 -46.99 15.97 -5.00
N GLY A 21 -45.84 16.60 -5.03
CA GLY A 21 -45.50 17.76 -4.24
C GLY A 21 -44.47 18.59 -5.00
N SER A 22 -44.96 19.63 -5.72
CA SER A 22 -44.11 20.72 -6.18
C SER A 22 -43.60 21.45 -4.95
N GLY A 23 -42.29 21.41 -4.73
CA GLY A 23 -41.60 22.19 -3.71
C GLY A 23 -40.32 22.73 -4.31
N ASP A 24 -40.27 24.05 -4.40
CA ASP A 24 -39.13 24.86 -4.77
C ASP A 24 -37.85 24.33 -4.11
N ALA A 25 -36.83 24.14 -4.90
CA ALA A 25 -35.48 23.87 -4.42
C ALA A 25 -34.82 25.19 -3.97
N PRO A 26 -34.46 25.36 -2.72
CA PRO A 26 -33.40 26.29 -2.36
C PRO A 26 -32.08 25.65 -2.76
N ALA A 27 -31.26 26.42 -3.49
CA ALA A 27 -29.87 26.13 -3.72
C ALA A 27 -29.18 25.94 -2.36
N THR A 28 -28.87 24.68 -2.01
CA THR A 28 -27.98 24.40 -0.93
C THR A 28 -26.57 24.62 -1.42
N ASP A 29 -25.96 25.67 -0.90
CA ASP A 29 -24.55 25.87 -0.76
C ASP A 29 -23.85 24.52 -0.65
N GLU A 30 -23.04 24.18 -1.65
CA GLU A 30 -22.07 23.11 -1.59
C GLU A 30 -21.03 23.55 -0.55
N ALA A 31 -21.28 23.21 0.70
CA ALA A 31 -20.32 23.37 1.75
C ALA A 31 -19.09 22.56 1.35
N ALA A 32 -18.08 23.28 0.88
CA ALA A 32 -16.73 22.77 0.74
C ALA A 32 -16.39 22.02 2.04
N GLN A 33 -16.30 20.69 1.94
CA GLN A 33 -15.68 19.90 3.01
C GLN A 33 -14.29 20.48 3.23
N PRO A 34 -13.95 20.88 4.45
CA PRO A 34 -12.57 21.23 4.74
C PRO A 34 -11.74 20.00 4.37
N ALA A 35 -10.80 20.20 3.45
CA ALA A 35 -9.72 19.27 3.21
C ALA A 35 -9.19 18.89 4.59
N ALA A 36 -9.23 17.59 4.90
CA ALA A 36 -8.60 17.07 6.09
C ALA A 36 -7.18 17.61 6.06
N GLU A 37 -6.85 18.50 6.98
CA GLU A 37 -5.48 18.88 7.25
C GLU A 37 -4.76 17.57 7.54
N ALA A 38 -3.93 17.17 6.58
CA ALA A 38 -2.96 16.13 6.80
C ALA A 38 -2.16 16.59 8.01
N SER A 39 -2.36 15.94 9.15
CA SER A 39 -1.53 16.12 10.34
C SER A 39 -0.10 16.06 9.86
N ALA A 40 0.60 17.19 9.94
CA ALA A 40 2.01 17.22 9.69
C ALA A 40 2.66 16.14 10.58
N PRO A 41 3.41 15.20 10.00
CA PRO A 41 4.10 14.20 10.81
C PRO A 41 4.97 14.93 11.82
N ALA A 42 4.97 14.45 13.06
CA ALA A 42 5.83 14.95 14.11
C ALA A 42 7.28 15.02 13.58
N PRO A 43 8.07 16.05 13.94
CA PRO A 43 9.44 16.12 13.50
C PRO A 43 10.16 14.84 13.92
N ALA A 44 10.61 14.06 12.96
CA ALA A 44 11.49 12.92 13.17
C ALA A 44 12.86 13.48 13.53
N SER A 45 12.98 13.86 14.77
CA SER A 45 14.24 14.22 15.40
C SER A 45 15.00 12.90 15.60
N ASP A 46 16.23 12.85 15.07
CA ASP A 46 17.28 11.87 15.34
C ASP A 46 17.37 10.58 14.49
N MET A 47 16.62 10.43 13.40
CA MET A 47 16.99 9.41 12.42
C MET A 47 18.10 9.94 11.51
N ASN A 48 19.26 9.27 11.49
CA ASN A 48 20.33 9.57 10.55
C ASN A 48 19.95 9.04 9.16
N LEU A 49 19.06 9.76 8.48
CA LEU A 49 18.54 9.37 7.17
C LEU A 49 19.53 9.69 6.05
N PRO A 50 19.50 8.96 4.93
CA PRO A 50 20.28 9.30 3.74
C PRO A 50 19.95 10.69 3.20
N ASP A 51 20.87 11.27 2.44
CA ASP A 51 20.68 12.58 1.81
C ASP A 51 19.40 12.59 0.96
N GLY A 52 18.57 13.60 1.15
CA GLY A 52 17.30 13.76 0.45
C GLY A 52 16.14 12.92 0.96
N VAL A 53 16.37 12.00 1.90
CA VAL A 53 15.30 11.21 2.55
C VAL A 53 14.74 11.99 3.75
N THR A 54 13.42 12.03 3.87
CA THR A 54 12.72 12.71 4.96
C THR A 54 11.90 11.73 5.77
N ALA A 55 11.60 12.10 7.01
CA ALA A 55 10.70 11.32 7.85
C ALA A 55 9.28 11.18 7.28
N ALA A 56 8.82 12.17 6.52
CA ALA A 56 7.55 12.09 5.81
C ALA A 56 7.58 10.97 4.75
N MET A 57 8.69 10.84 4.01
CA MET A 57 8.88 9.73 3.06
C MET A 57 8.89 8.38 3.77
N VAL A 58 9.52 8.28 4.94
CA VAL A 58 9.52 7.02 5.72
C VAL A 58 8.11 6.64 6.13
N ALA A 59 7.32 7.57 6.68
CA ALA A 59 5.94 7.32 7.09
C ALA A 59 5.03 6.96 5.90
N GLU A 60 5.19 7.65 4.76
CA GLU A 60 4.49 7.32 3.51
C GLU A 60 4.89 5.93 3.02
N GLY A 61 6.18 5.62 3.06
CA GLY A 61 6.72 4.34 2.64
C GLY A 61 6.18 3.17 3.45
N GLU A 62 6.04 3.32 4.76
CA GLU A 62 5.41 2.33 5.63
C GLU A 62 3.95 2.08 5.23
N ALA A 63 3.20 3.15 4.98
CA ALA A 63 1.80 3.04 4.55
C ALA A 63 1.68 2.33 3.19
N ILE A 64 2.56 2.63 2.24
CA ILE A 64 2.60 2.00 0.92
C ILE A 64 3.03 0.54 1.04
N PHE A 65 4.07 0.23 1.81
CA PHE A 65 4.57 -1.13 2.06
C PHE A 65 3.46 -2.05 2.57
N SER A 66 2.66 -1.54 3.52
CA SER A 66 1.56 -2.26 4.16
C SER A 66 0.23 -2.17 3.39
N GLY A 67 0.15 -1.34 2.36
CA GLY A 67 -1.05 -1.05 1.59
C GLY A 67 -0.88 -1.26 0.09
N ALA A 68 -0.87 -0.17 -0.67
CA ALA A 68 -0.90 -0.19 -2.14
C ALA A 68 0.28 -0.90 -2.80
N GLY A 69 1.44 -0.94 -2.14
CA GLY A 69 2.64 -1.65 -2.60
C GLY A 69 2.60 -3.15 -2.37
N ILE A 70 1.71 -3.66 -1.51
CA ILE A 70 1.53 -5.08 -1.12
C ILE A 70 2.83 -5.81 -0.75
N CYS A 71 3.88 -5.08 -0.40
CA CYS A 71 5.24 -5.62 -0.12
C CYS A 71 5.21 -6.63 1.03
N PHE A 72 4.36 -6.37 2.04
CA PHE A 72 4.17 -7.25 3.19
C PHE A 72 3.70 -8.66 2.82
N THR A 73 3.14 -8.88 1.63
CA THR A 73 2.66 -10.19 1.19
C THR A 73 3.81 -11.20 1.08
N CYS A 74 4.99 -10.75 0.67
CA CYS A 74 6.19 -11.58 0.58
C CYS A 74 7.15 -11.32 1.74
N HIS A 75 7.39 -10.04 2.10
CA HIS A 75 8.33 -9.65 3.14
C HIS A 75 7.74 -9.66 4.56
N LEU A 76 6.46 -10.00 4.71
CA LEU A 76 5.68 -9.97 5.95
C LEU A 76 5.56 -8.57 6.59
N ALA A 77 4.72 -8.46 7.60
CA ALA A 77 4.53 -7.20 8.32
C ALA A 77 5.85 -6.73 8.95
N GLY A 78 6.16 -5.44 8.78
CA GLY A 78 7.41 -4.87 9.27
C GLY A 78 8.68 -5.38 8.57
N GLY A 79 8.56 -6.06 7.42
CA GLY A 79 9.71 -6.49 6.64
C GLY A 79 10.51 -7.66 7.25
N THR A 80 9.93 -8.43 8.17
CA THR A 80 10.64 -9.49 8.90
C THR A 80 11.03 -10.70 8.05
N GLY A 81 10.61 -10.71 6.79
CA GLY A 81 10.92 -11.80 5.86
C GLY A 81 10.17 -13.09 6.15
N GLY A 82 10.31 -14.05 5.25
CA GLY A 82 9.62 -15.32 5.36
C GLY A 82 10.10 -16.33 4.33
N PRO A 83 9.32 -17.39 4.07
CA PRO A 83 9.73 -18.41 3.11
C PRO A 83 9.91 -17.92 1.68
N LEU A 84 9.22 -16.83 1.30
CA LEU A 84 9.21 -16.32 -0.07
C LEU A 84 10.24 -15.22 -0.31
N ALA A 85 10.55 -14.41 0.69
CA ALA A 85 11.38 -13.22 0.55
C ALA A 85 12.27 -13.00 1.78
N PRO A 86 13.42 -12.33 1.63
CA PRO A 86 14.37 -12.11 2.72
C PRO A 86 13.80 -11.18 3.79
N ASN A 87 14.42 -11.25 4.97
CA ASN A 87 14.30 -10.28 6.04
C ASN A 87 14.88 -8.93 5.55
N LEU A 88 14.20 -7.84 5.87
CA LEU A 88 14.61 -6.46 5.56
C LEU A 88 15.00 -5.68 6.82
N THR A 89 14.97 -6.33 8.01
CA THR A 89 15.24 -5.67 9.29
C THR A 89 16.67 -5.94 9.79
N ASP A 90 17.45 -6.70 9.05
CA ASP A 90 18.85 -6.97 9.34
C ASP A 90 19.77 -6.31 8.29
N ASP A 91 21.07 -6.42 8.47
CA ASP A 91 22.11 -5.88 7.60
C ASP A 91 22.56 -6.85 6.49
N VAL A 92 21.84 -7.99 6.32
CA VAL A 92 22.19 -9.04 5.35
C VAL A 92 21.45 -8.80 4.02
N TRP A 93 22.12 -8.18 3.10
CA TRP A 93 21.58 -7.89 1.76
C TRP A 93 22.03 -8.92 0.74
N LEU A 94 21.08 -9.68 0.15
CA LEU A 94 21.37 -10.80 -0.76
C LEU A 94 21.68 -10.37 -2.19
N ASN A 95 21.05 -9.32 -2.69
CA ASN A 95 21.09 -8.94 -4.10
C ASN A 95 21.67 -7.53 -4.34
N ILE A 96 21.73 -6.69 -3.31
CA ILE A 96 22.15 -5.29 -3.33
C ILE A 96 23.08 -5.02 -2.15
N ASP A 97 23.59 -3.80 -2.02
CA ASP A 97 24.48 -3.38 -0.93
C ASP A 97 23.77 -2.73 0.28
N GLY A 98 22.43 -2.54 0.20
CA GLY A 98 21.62 -1.95 1.25
C GLY A 98 21.65 -0.40 1.29
N SER A 99 22.32 0.27 0.35
CA SER A 99 22.20 1.72 0.21
C SER A 99 20.79 2.12 -0.24
N TYR A 100 20.35 3.33 0.11
CA TYR A 100 19.05 3.83 -0.29
C TYR A 100 18.84 3.75 -1.81
N GLU A 101 19.82 4.15 -2.59
CA GLU A 101 19.79 4.13 -4.03
C GLU A 101 19.70 2.70 -4.58
N SER A 102 20.40 1.75 -3.98
CA SER A 102 20.33 0.34 -4.39
C SER A 102 18.98 -0.27 -4.06
N ILE A 103 18.35 0.11 -2.94
CA ILE A 103 17.00 -0.30 -2.60
C ILE A 103 15.98 0.26 -3.60
N VAL A 104 16.06 1.57 -3.93
CA VAL A 104 15.23 2.19 -4.99
C VAL A 104 15.35 1.43 -6.30
N SER A 105 16.59 1.21 -6.76
CA SER A 105 16.85 0.49 -8.00
C SER A 105 16.28 -0.93 -7.98
N ASN A 106 16.44 -1.63 -6.87
CA ASN A 106 15.94 -3.00 -6.69
C ASN A 106 14.40 -3.07 -6.72
N ILE A 107 13.71 -2.10 -6.11
CA ILE A 107 12.25 -2.03 -6.18
C ILE A 107 11.77 -1.73 -7.61
N MET A 108 12.47 -0.84 -8.31
CA MET A 108 12.15 -0.47 -9.69
C MET A 108 12.32 -1.63 -10.67
N THR A 109 13.39 -2.41 -10.52
CA THR A 109 13.74 -3.49 -11.45
C THR A 109 13.21 -4.85 -11.05
N GLY A 110 12.96 -5.05 -9.76
CA GLY A 110 12.63 -6.35 -9.19
C GLY A 110 13.85 -7.29 -9.11
N VAL A 111 13.60 -8.51 -8.67
CA VAL A 111 14.60 -9.59 -8.56
C VAL A 111 14.06 -10.83 -9.29
N PRO A 112 14.34 -10.96 -10.61
CA PRO A 112 13.83 -12.09 -11.39
C PRO A 112 14.53 -13.41 -11.07
N GLU A 113 15.75 -13.35 -10.53
CA GLU A 113 16.57 -14.52 -10.17
C GLU A 113 17.06 -14.38 -8.73
N PRO A 114 16.19 -14.63 -7.73
CA PRO A 114 16.57 -14.52 -6.33
C PRO A 114 17.57 -15.61 -5.93
N LYS A 115 18.52 -15.28 -5.02
CA LYS A 115 19.62 -16.18 -4.67
C LYS A 115 19.22 -17.26 -3.64
N GLU A 116 18.43 -16.93 -2.64
CA GLU A 116 18.16 -17.80 -1.51
C GLU A 116 16.68 -18.15 -1.32
N HIS A 117 15.79 -17.24 -1.70
CA HIS A 117 14.35 -17.41 -1.54
C HIS A 117 13.70 -17.75 -2.90
N PRO A 118 12.67 -18.62 -2.92
CA PRO A 118 12.03 -19.03 -4.18
C PRO A 118 11.11 -17.95 -4.77
N GLY A 119 10.77 -16.93 -4.02
CA GLY A 119 9.87 -15.86 -4.47
C GLY A 119 10.62 -14.83 -5.31
N LEU A 120 10.31 -14.78 -6.60
CA LEU A 120 10.80 -13.70 -7.45
C LEU A 120 10.09 -12.37 -7.07
N MET A 121 10.82 -11.28 -7.07
CA MET A 121 10.26 -9.95 -6.88
C MET A 121 10.00 -9.30 -8.23
N LEU A 122 8.76 -8.98 -8.52
CA LEU A 122 8.39 -8.22 -9.72
C LEU A 122 8.77 -6.73 -9.54
N PRO A 123 9.02 -6.00 -10.64
CA PRO A 123 9.18 -4.55 -10.59
C PRO A 123 8.03 -3.91 -9.80
N LYS A 124 8.36 -3.04 -8.85
CA LYS A 124 7.40 -2.38 -7.96
C LYS A 124 6.47 -3.33 -7.19
N GLY A 125 6.95 -4.55 -6.90
CA GLY A 125 6.12 -5.58 -6.29
C GLY A 125 4.97 -6.08 -7.17
N GLY A 126 4.98 -5.79 -8.48
CA GLY A 126 3.88 -6.08 -9.41
C GLY A 126 2.71 -5.10 -9.32
N THR A 127 2.90 -3.94 -8.68
CA THR A 127 1.88 -2.91 -8.50
C THR A 127 2.12 -1.68 -9.38
N ASN A 128 1.19 -0.72 -9.37
CA ASN A 128 1.27 0.52 -10.15
C ASN A 128 1.69 1.73 -9.28
N ILE A 129 2.46 1.53 -8.22
CA ILE A 129 3.01 2.64 -7.44
C ILE A 129 3.92 3.52 -8.30
N THR A 130 3.90 4.83 -8.04
CA THR A 130 4.73 5.80 -8.79
C THR A 130 6.19 5.70 -8.41
N ASP A 131 7.08 6.36 -9.16
CA ASP A 131 8.51 6.37 -8.84
C ASP A 131 8.79 7.13 -7.53
N GLU A 132 8.02 8.17 -7.24
CA GLU A 132 8.09 8.89 -5.96
C GLU A 132 7.68 7.96 -4.81
N GLN A 133 6.64 7.16 -5.00
CA GLN A 133 6.20 6.18 -4.02
C GLN A 133 7.23 5.05 -3.83
N VAL A 134 7.96 4.67 -4.88
CA VAL A 134 9.10 3.75 -4.73
C VAL A 134 10.17 4.36 -3.85
N GLY A 135 10.49 5.66 -4.03
CA GLY A 135 11.41 6.38 -3.16
C GLY A 135 10.97 6.36 -1.69
N ALA A 136 9.66 6.57 -1.44
CA ALA A 136 9.12 6.50 -0.08
C ALA A 136 9.23 5.10 0.51
N VAL A 137 8.87 4.05 -0.24
CA VAL A 137 9.03 2.65 0.21
C VAL A 137 10.49 2.32 0.50
N ALA A 138 11.42 2.76 -0.36
CA ALA A 138 12.84 2.55 -0.15
C ALA A 138 13.35 3.26 1.12
N ALA A 139 12.84 4.46 1.43
CA ALA A 139 13.15 5.16 2.66
C ALA A 139 12.71 4.38 3.90
N TYR A 140 11.51 3.83 3.89
CA TYR A 140 11.03 2.96 4.97
C TYR A 140 11.87 1.69 5.09
N VAL A 141 12.11 0.98 4.00
CA VAL A 141 12.92 -0.26 4.00
C VAL A 141 14.33 0.00 4.50
N TRP A 142 14.94 1.14 4.12
CA TRP A 142 16.25 1.52 4.62
C TRP A 142 16.24 1.70 6.14
N THR A 143 15.19 2.29 6.72
CA THR A 143 15.10 2.46 8.18
C THR A 143 14.92 1.14 8.93
N LEU A 144 14.33 0.12 8.32
CA LEU A 144 14.19 -1.19 8.94
C LEU A 144 15.54 -1.84 9.27
N SER A 145 16.53 -1.67 8.40
CA SER A 145 17.88 -2.24 8.59
C SER A 145 18.86 -1.31 9.29
N ASN A 146 18.59 0.00 9.37
CA ASN A 146 19.52 1.01 9.90
C ASN A 146 18.98 1.76 11.14
N GLY A 147 17.73 1.57 11.50
CA GLY A 147 17.04 2.31 12.58
C GLY A 147 16.76 1.51 13.85
N GLY A 148 17.31 0.30 13.99
CA GLY A 148 17.20 -0.56 15.17
C GLY A 148 18.21 -0.25 16.26
#